data_e4516c89d2ed34731b0d39ee155724ed
#
_entry.id   e4516c89d2ed34731b0d39ee155724ed
#
_cell.length_a   1.000
_cell.length_b   1.000
_cell.length_c   1.000
_cell.angle_alpha   90.00
_cell.angle_beta   90.00
_cell.angle_gamma   90.00
#
_symmetry.space_group_name_H-M   'P 1'
#
loop_
_entity.id
_entity.type
_entity.pdbx_description
1 polymer ?
#
loop_
_entity_poly.entity_id
_entity_poly.type
_entity_poly.pdbx_seq_one_letter_code
_entity_poly.pdbx_strand_id
1 'polypeptide(L)'
;MTKNKSVIKSGGSLLAECLSANRVKHIFVVPGESFLGALDAFVDRKDEIKLVNARHEAGASNMAEAYGKLTGKPGLAYVTRGPGACHASVGVHIAFQDSTPMILIVGDVSRNVRDREAFQEVDFKSFF
;
A
#
# COMPACT_ATOMS: atom_id res chain seq x y z
N MET A 1 -3.70 -24.64 -31.95
CA MET A 1 -2.64 -24.06 -31.09
C MET A 1 -2.95 -22.59 -30.90
N THR A 2 -3.64 -22.21 -29.84
CA THR A 2 -3.94 -20.83 -29.47
C THR A 2 -2.65 -20.20 -28.94
N LYS A 3 -2.07 -19.27 -29.69
CA LYS A 3 -0.94 -18.44 -29.21
C LYS A 3 -1.40 -17.67 -27.98
N ASN A 4 -0.90 -18.03 -26.80
CA ASN A 4 -1.02 -17.20 -25.60
C ASN A 4 -0.35 -15.86 -25.91
N LYS A 5 -1.15 -14.84 -26.22
CA LYS A 5 -0.65 -13.47 -26.28
C LYS A 5 -0.28 -13.08 -24.84
N SER A 6 1.00 -12.89 -24.59
CA SER A 6 1.46 -12.31 -23.33
C SER A 6 0.84 -10.91 -23.21
N VAL A 7 -0.05 -10.72 -22.23
CA VAL A 7 -0.62 -9.41 -21.94
C VAL A 7 0.39 -8.69 -21.04
N ILE A 8 0.95 -7.60 -21.54
CA ILE A 8 1.81 -6.73 -20.74
C ILE A 8 0.91 -5.98 -19.75
N LYS A 9 1.16 -6.13 -18.46
CA LYS A 9 0.44 -5.45 -17.39
C LYS A 9 1.34 -4.45 -16.67
N SER A 10 0.76 -3.37 -16.17
CA SER A 10 1.48 -2.43 -15.29
C SER A 10 1.71 -3.06 -13.90
N GLY A 11 2.72 -2.56 -13.18
CA GLY A 11 2.95 -2.98 -11.80
C GLY A 11 1.75 -2.72 -10.88
N GLY A 12 1.03 -1.61 -11.10
CA GLY A 12 -0.21 -1.30 -10.38
C GLY A 12 -1.30 -2.33 -10.64
N SER A 13 -1.49 -2.76 -11.89
CA SER A 13 -2.46 -3.80 -12.25
C SER A 13 -2.10 -5.14 -11.61
N LEU A 14 -0.82 -5.51 -11.62
CA LEU A 14 -0.36 -6.75 -10.98
C LEU A 14 -0.57 -6.72 -9.47
N LEU A 15 -0.29 -5.59 -8.81
CA LEU A 15 -0.55 -5.41 -7.38
C LEU A 15 -2.04 -5.57 -7.08
N ALA A 16 -2.91 -4.88 -7.82
CA ALA A 16 -4.35 -4.95 -7.62
C ALA A 16 -4.90 -6.37 -7.83
N GLU A 17 -4.41 -7.10 -8.85
CA GLU A 17 -4.75 -8.50 -9.06
C GLU A 17 -4.28 -9.40 -7.92
N CYS A 18 -3.06 -9.22 -7.45
CA CYS A 18 -2.52 -9.98 -6.33
C CYS A 18 -3.37 -9.80 -5.06
N LEU A 19 -3.71 -8.56 -4.74
CA LEU A 19 -4.53 -8.25 -3.56
C LEU A 19 -5.95 -8.81 -3.69
N SER A 20 -6.55 -8.72 -4.89
CA SER A 20 -7.86 -9.32 -5.17
C SER A 20 -7.82 -10.85 -5.05
N ALA A 21 -6.82 -11.50 -5.64
CA ALA A 21 -6.64 -12.97 -5.55
C ALA A 21 -6.48 -13.45 -4.09
N ASN A 22 -5.88 -12.62 -3.24
CA ASN A 22 -5.76 -12.85 -1.80
C ASN A 22 -7.00 -12.39 -1.00
N ARG A 23 -8.09 -12.04 -1.69
CA ARG A 23 -9.38 -11.66 -1.11
C ARG A 23 -9.31 -10.47 -0.16
N VAL A 24 -8.39 -9.55 -0.42
CA VAL A 24 -8.33 -8.27 0.28
C VAL A 24 -9.62 -7.49 -0.01
N LYS A 25 -10.28 -7.00 1.03
CA LYS A 25 -11.55 -6.27 0.91
C LYS A 25 -11.41 -4.78 1.17
N HIS A 26 -10.44 -4.39 1.98
CA HIS A 26 -10.24 -3.00 2.38
C HIS A 26 -8.77 -2.64 2.32
N ILE A 27 -8.49 -1.46 1.81
CA ILE A 27 -7.18 -0.81 1.89
C ILE A 27 -7.42 0.58 2.48
N PHE A 28 -6.77 0.87 3.60
CA PHE A 28 -6.81 2.19 4.23
C PHE A 28 -5.75 3.06 3.58
N VAL A 29 -6.13 4.18 3.01
CA VAL A 29 -5.26 4.93 2.09
C VAL A 29 -5.28 6.42 2.36
N VAL A 30 -4.11 7.04 2.23
CA VAL A 30 -4.00 8.47 1.96
C VAL A 30 -3.44 8.57 0.54
N PRO A 31 -4.24 9.03 -0.46
CA PRO A 31 -3.80 9.08 -1.84
C PRO A 31 -2.54 9.92 -2.02
N GLY A 32 -1.65 9.48 -2.90
CA GLY A 32 -0.41 10.17 -3.21
C GLY A 32 0.09 9.89 -4.62
N GLU A 33 0.87 10.82 -5.16
CA GLU A 33 1.33 10.75 -6.54
C GLU A 33 2.30 9.58 -6.82
N SER A 34 3.01 9.09 -5.80
CA SER A 34 4.00 8.03 -5.97
C SER A 34 3.41 6.66 -6.33
N PHE A 35 2.08 6.51 -6.29
CA PHE A 35 1.39 5.27 -6.62
C PHE A 35 0.10 5.45 -7.44
N LEU A 36 0.02 6.52 -8.24
CA LEU A 36 -1.14 6.77 -9.10
C LEU A 36 -1.51 5.58 -9.99
N GLY A 37 -0.52 4.88 -10.54
CA GLY A 37 -0.79 3.69 -11.35
C GLY A 37 -1.44 2.53 -10.59
N ALA A 38 -1.24 2.45 -9.26
CA ALA A 38 -1.97 1.49 -8.44
C ALA A 38 -3.38 1.98 -8.11
N LEU A 39 -3.54 3.28 -7.82
CA LEU A 39 -4.87 3.88 -7.60
C LEU A 39 -5.76 3.69 -8.82
N ASP A 40 -5.25 3.94 -10.01
CA ASP A 40 -5.96 3.72 -11.27
C ASP A 40 -6.40 2.26 -11.43
N ALA A 41 -5.50 1.31 -11.16
CA ALA A 41 -5.82 -0.12 -11.23
C ALA A 41 -6.88 -0.56 -10.20
N PHE A 42 -6.99 0.10 -9.06
CA PHE A 42 -8.05 -0.18 -8.08
C PHE A 42 -9.42 0.32 -8.53
N VAL A 43 -9.51 1.31 -9.41
CA VAL A 43 -10.80 1.76 -10.00
C VAL A 43 -11.47 0.61 -10.73
N ASP A 44 -10.71 -0.19 -11.48
CA ASP A 44 -11.22 -1.36 -12.20
C ASP A 44 -11.69 -2.49 -11.27
N ARG A 45 -11.35 -2.41 -9.97
CA ARG A 45 -11.66 -3.43 -8.96
C ARG A 45 -12.45 -2.89 -7.77
N LYS A 46 -13.13 -1.76 -7.96
CA LYS A 46 -13.93 -1.08 -6.92
C LYS A 46 -15.00 -1.96 -6.27
N ASP A 47 -15.51 -2.94 -6.99
CA ASP A 47 -16.51 -3.89 -6.50
C ASP A 47 -15.89 -5.02 -5.68
N GLU A 48 -14.58 -5.24 -5.79
CA GLU A 48 -13.83 -6.27 -5.06
C GLU A 48 -13.09 -5.70 -3.86
N ILE A 49 -12.43 -4.53 -4.03
CA ILE A 49 -11.55 -3.89 -3.05
C ILE A 49 -12.04 -2.46 -2.79
N LYS A 50 -12.38 -2.18 -1.54
CA LYS A 50 -12.78 -0.84 -1.10
C LYS A 50 -11.59 -0.05 -0.62
N LEU A 51 -11.32 1.10 -1.24
CA LEU A 51 -10.38 2.09 -0.71
C LEU A 51 -11.08 2.94 0.36
N VAL A 52 -10.55 2.92 1.57
CA VAL A 52 -11.03 3.72 2.70
C VAL A 52 -10.07 4.89 2.90
N ASN A 53 -10.48 6.06 2.45
CA ASN A 53 -9.65 7.26 2.51
C ASN A 53 -9.56 7.80 3.93
N ALA A 54 -8.33 8.01 4.39
CA ALA A 54 -8.01 8.76 5.60
C ALA A 54 -7.51 10.17 5.25
N ARG A 55 -7.54 11.07 6.20
CA ARG A 55 -7.00 12.43 6.07
C ARG A 55 -5.56 12.57 6.56
N HIS A 56 -5.06 11.52 7.20
CA HIS A 56 -3.70 11.46 7.74
C HIS A 56 -3.24 9.99 7.77
N GLU A 57 -1.97 9.74 7.47
CA GLU A 57 -1.44 8.40 7.32
C GLU A 57 -1.39 7.61 8.63
N ALA A 58 -1.21 8.30 9.77
CA ALA A 58 -1.37 7.65 11.08
C ALA A 58 -2.79 7.09 11.25
N GLY A 59 -3.81 7.80 10.76
CA GLY A 59 -5.18 7.29 10.76
C GLY A 59 -5.34 6.04 9.89
N ALA A 60 -4.76 6.07 8.67
CA ALA A 60 -4.79 4.91 7.78
C ALA A 60 -4.08 3.69 8.37
N SER A 61 -2.88 3.88 8.94
CA SER A 61 -2.11 2.79 9.55
C SER A 61 -2.78 2.25 10.83
N ASN A 62 -3.35 3.10 11.67
CA ASN A 62 -4.10 2.66 12.85
C ASN A 62 -5.39 1.90 12.47
N MET A 63 -6.09 2.32 11.41
CA MET A 63 -7.24 1.55 10.90
C MET A 63 -6.82 0.18 10.38
N ALA A 64 -5.68 0.08 9.70
CA ALA A 64 -5.14 -1.20 9.23
C ALA A 64 -4.74 -2.10 10.41
N GLU A 65 -4.08 -1.54 11.42
CA GLU A 65 -3.76 -2.25 12.66
C GLU A 65 -5.03 -2.79 13.34
N ALA A 66 -6.01 -1.91 13.58
CA ALA A 66 -7.27 -2.30 14.21
C ALA A 66 -8.02 -3.39 13.40
N TYR A 67 -8.00 -3.29 12.05
CA TYR A 67 -8.56 -4.34 11.20
C TYR A 67 -7.86 -5.68 11.42
N GLY A 68 -6.54 -5.68 11.46
CA GLY A 68 -5.74 -6.88 11.73
C GLY A 68 -6.07 -7.49 13.08
N LYS A 69 -6.14 -6.67 14.11
CA LYS A 69 -6.48 -7.08 15.49
C LYS A 69 -7.88 -7.69 15.58
N LEU A 70 -8.87 -7.08 14.94
CA LEU A 70 -10.26 -7.52 15.01
C LEU A 70 -10.55 -8.77 14.17
N THR A 71 -9.86 -8.93 13.03
CA THR A 71 -10.19 -9.97 12.05
C THR A 71 -9.21 -11.14 12.05
N GLY A 72 -8.03 -10.98 12.62
CA GLY A 72 -6.91 -11.93 12.49
C GLY A 72 -6.33 -12.02 11.08
N LYS A 73 -6.74 -11.14 10.16
CA LYS A 73 -6.24 -11.06 8.78
C LYS A 73 -5.41 -9.80 8.61
N PRO A 74 -4.36 -9.79 7.77
CA PRO A 74 -3.56 -8.59 7.56
C PRO A 74 -4.42 -7.38 7.17
N GLY A 75 -4.36 -6.31 7.97
CA GLY A 75 -4.90 -5.03 7.57
C GLY A 75 -3.92 -4.31 6.65
N LEU A 76 -4.40 -3.69 5.59
CA LEU A 76 -3.56 -3.03 4.61
C LEU A 76 -3.68 -1.50 4.69
N ALA A 77 -2.54 -0.83 4.86
CA ALA A 77 -2.44 0.61 4.64
C ALA A 77 -1.61 0.90 3.40
N TYR A 78 -2.00 1.91 2.61
CA TYR A 78 -1.24 2.36 1.45
C TYR A 78 -1.01 3.86 1.53
N VAL A 79 0.24 4.26 1.51
CA VAL A 79 0.66 5.65 1.72
C VAL A 79 1.72 6.06 0.70
N THR A 80 1.92 7.37 0.53
CA THR A 80 2.96 7.89 -0.33
C THR A 80 4.36 7.74 0.30
N ARG A 81 5.39 7.98 -0.52
CA ARG A 81 6.80 7.98 -0.11
C ARG A 81 7.09 9.04 0.97
N GLY A 82 8.27 8.94 1.59
CA GLY A 82 8.81 9.93 2.52
C GLY A 82 7.83 10.28 3.65
N PRO A 83 7.30 11.50 3.69
CA PRO A 83 6.44 11.96 4.78
C PRO A 83 5.24 11.05 5.07
N GLY A 84 4.63 10.47 4.02
CA GLY A 84 3.51 9.56 4.19
C GLY A 84 3.89 8.30 4.96
N ALA A 85 5.03 7.69 4.62
CA ALA A 85 5.56 6.54 5.36
C ALA A 85 5.93 6.90 6.80
N CYS A 86 6.57 8.08 7.01
CA CYS A 86 6.92 8.56 8.35
C CYS A 86 5.68 8.74 9.22
N HIS A 87 4.62 9.35 8.70
CA HIS A 87 3.35 9.50 9.43
C HIS A 87 2.67 8.16 9.72
N ALA A 88 2.81 7.17 8.84
CA ALA A 88 2.21 5.85 9.03
C ALA A 88 2.94 4.98 10.05
N SER A 89 4.18 5.33 10.43
CA SER A 89 5.04 4.52 11.30
C SER A 89 4.43 4.20 12.67
N VAL A 90 3.56 5.08 13.19
CA VAL A 90 2.90 4.87 14.49
C VAL A 90 2.05 3.59 14.50
N GLY A 91 1.23 3.36 13.47
CA GLY A 91 0.41 2.14 13.38
C GLY A 91 1.28 0.89 13.16
N VAL A 92 2.38 1.01 12.41
CA VAL A 92 3.35 -0.08 12.22
C VAL A 92 4.00 -0.45 13.56
N HIS A 93 4.40 0.56 14.35
CA HIS A 93 4.98 0.33 15.67
C HIS A 93 3.98 -0.37 16.61
N ILE A 94 2.73 0.06 16.65
CA ILE A 94 1.67 -0.58 17.46
C ILE A 94 1.46 -2.02 17.01
N ALA A 95 1.33 -2.26 15.70
CA ALA A 95 1.15 -3.60 15.15
C ALA A 95 2.33 -4.53 15.50
N PHE A 96 3.56 -4.02 15.48
CA PHE A 96 4.75 -4.76 15.88
C PHE A 96 4.71 -5.15 17.36
N GLN A 97 4.41 -4.20 18.25
CA GLN A 97 4.34 -4.45 19.69
C GLN A 97 3.26 -5.46 20.08
N ASP A 98 2.12 -5.38 19.40
CA ASP A 98 0.96 -6.24 19.67
C ASP A 98 0.95 -7.54 18.85
N SER A 99 1.95 -7.76 17.99
CA SER A 99 1.98 -8.88 17.03
C SER A 99 0.72 -8.95 16.13
N THR A 100 0.19 -7.76 15.78
CA THR A 100 -0.99 -7.65 14.92
C THR A 100 -0.60 -7.83 13.45
N PRO A 101 -1.30 -8.65 12.66
CA PRO A 101 -1.01 -8.80 11.24
C PRO A 101 -1.36 -7.52 10.48
N MET A 102 -0.34 -6.92 9.86
CA MET A 102 -0.46 -5.67 9.10
C MET A 102 0.48 -5.66 7.91
N ILE A 103 0.08 -5.02 6.82
CA ILE A 103 0.91 -4.73 5.66
C ILE A 103 0.84 -3.22 5.40
N LEU A 104 1.99 -2.57 5.44
CA LEU A 104 2.13 -1.19 4.96
C LEU A 104 2.73 -1.21 3.56
N ILE A 105 1.99 -0.70 2.58
CA ILE A 105 2.47 -0.49 1.22
C ILE A 105 2.86 0.98 1.10
N VAL A 106 4.09 1.22 0.64
CA VAL A 106 4.63 2.58 0.49
C VAL A 106 4.95 2.82 -0.97
N GLY A 107 4.48 3.94 -1.50
CA GLY A 107 4.96 4.44 -2.79
C GLY A 107 6.44 4.86 -2.68
N ASP A 108 7.17 4.80 -3.80
CA ASP A 108 8.59 5.07 -3.80
C ASP A 108 8.97 6.03 -4.96
N VAL A 109 10.21 6.48 -4.97
CA VAL A 109 10.79 7.23 -6.08
C VAL A 109 11.04 6.33 -7.27
N SER A 110 11.16 6.92 -8.47
CA SER A 110 11.53 6.17 -9.66
C SER A 110 12.90 5.52 -9.52
N ARG A 111 13.08 4.32 -10.06
CA ARG A 111 14.32 3.53 -9.95
C ARG A 111 15.57 4.27 -10.46
N ASN A 112 15.41 5.11 -11.48
CA ASN A 112 16.50 5.86 -12.10
C ASN A 112 17.00 7.06 -11.27
N VAL A 113 16.28 7.44 -10.23
CA VAL A 113 16.65 8.54 -9.32
C VAL A 113 16.88 8.08 -7.87
N ARG A 114 16.76 6.78 -7.61
CA ARG A 114 17.03 6.21 -6.29
C ARG A 114 18.49 6.43 -5.92
N ASP A 115 18.75 6.66 -4.62
CA ASP A 115 20.05 6.95 -4.04
C ASP A 115 20.68 8.26 -4.56
N ARG A 116 19.82 9.21 -4.97
CA ARG A 116 20.23 10.53 -5.48
C ARG A 116 19.53 11.68 -4.75
N GLU A 117 19.09 11.46 -3.54
CA GLU A 117 18.33 12.47 -2.76
C GLU A 117 17.11 13.00 -3.52
N ALA A 118 16.37 12.08 -4.17
CA ALA A 118 15.17 12.42 -4.92
C ALA A 118 14.08 12.96 -3.96
N PHE A 119 13.14 13.74 -4.52
CA PHE A 119 12.08 14.35 -3.72
C PHE A 119 11.33 13.31 -2.86
N GLN A 120 11.37 13.51 -1.54
CA GLN A 120 10.77 12.64 -0.53
C GLN A 120 11.32 11.20 -0.50
N GLU A 121 12.54 10.98 -0.98
CA GLU A 121 13.21 9.69 -0.89
C GLU A 121 13.58 9.36 0.56
N VAL A 122 13.34 8.11 0.95
CA VAL A 122 13.72 7.56 2.25
C VAL A 122 14.20 6.12 2.05
N ASP A 123 15.28 5.74 2.71
CA ASP A 123 15.65 4.32 2.82
C ASP A 123 14.72 3.61 3.81
N PHE A 124 13.64 3.04 3.26
CA PHE A 124 12.63 2.38 4.07
C PHE A 124 13.13 1.13 4.79
N LYS A 125 14.19 0.49 4.32
CA LYS A 125 14.79 -0.67 5.01
C LYS A 125 15.50 -0.28 6.29
N SER A 126 16.06 0.92 6.31
CA SER A 126 16.70 1.46 7.51
C SER A 126 15.71 2.17 8.43
N PHE A 127 14.56 2.60 7.88
CA PHE A 127 13.55 3.33 8.63
C PHE A 127 12.60 2.41 9.40
N PHE A 128 12.18 1.30 8.80
CA PHE A 128 11.31 0.27 9.38
C PHE A 128 12.09 -0.98 9.79
#